data_bf8a85a6e722a2b454f75b75ea52f7c4
#
_entry.id   bf8a85a6e722a2b454f75b75ea52f7c4
#
_cell.length_a   1.000
_cell.length_b   1.000
_cell.length_c   1.000
_cell.angle_alpha   90.00
_cell.angle_beta   90.00
_cell.angle_gamma   90.00
#
_symmetry.space_group_name_H-M   'P 1'
#
loop_
_entity.id
_entity.type
_entity.pdbx_description
1 polymer ?
#
loop_
_entity_poly.entity_id
_entity_poly.type
_entity_poly.pdbx_seq_one_letter_code
_entity_poly.pdbx_strand_id
1 'polypeptide(L)'
;MALRRERMRLGDLLIKQNVLTEDELKKALALQKGSGKKIGEVLVDNGFITEDVIVRALQMQLGLKVVQLTGVTIPKEVRGLVSVDLLKKYTCIPFELDPYNANILHLAMADPMDMAAIDDISIVTNLQVEPYIASTRDVLAAIDRCYGASETLDAARRFTQERAQLRGNTADEDTDADVSDAPIVQLVRSLLEQAIRQRASDIHIEALESKVRVRYRIDGALYERMVYDNSLLPAISTRIKILGGMDISEKRKPQDGRMSIMVDRQDYDIRISSLPTVHGEKIVMRISSKLNLTRNKKELGLPPDEMERFNHMLASPFGIILVTGPTGSGKSTTLYTALSELNKEAVNIVTVEDPVEADIEGINQVQVNNKVELNFASALRSILRQDPDIIMIGEIRDRETAAIAVQASITGHLVVSTLHTNNAVGTLNRMADMGVERYLIADSVVGVIAQRLVRKLCSHCKKMRPATSEEKRVLRMNTQEEVNVYEPCGCDFCSHTGYYGRIGVFEIMEVNDEIRDLIAENGTTEELERAARNSGMRTLRDNGISYVLNGTTSVEEMLKASYE
;
A
#
# COMPACT_ATOMS: atom_id res chain seq x y z
N MET A 1 -23.21 -36.78 -32.53
CA MET A 1 -23.11 -35.47 -33.19
C MET A 1 -22.57 -34.46 -32.17
N ALA A 2 -21.25 -34.24 -32.15
CA ALA A 2 -20.62 -33.27 -31.28
C ALA A 2 -20.76 -31.90 -31.93
N LEU A 3 -21.54 -31.02 -31.31
CA LEU A 3 -21.64 -29.61 -31.69
C LEU A 3 -20.23 -29.00 -31.59
N ARG A 4 -19.60 -28.68 -32.70
CA ARG A 4 -18.46 -27.78 -32.79
C ARG A 4 -18.92 -26.43 -32.24
N ARG A 5 -18.60 -26.12 -30.94
CA ARG A 5 -18.67 -24.78 -30.43
C ARG A 5 -17.63 -23.95 -31.20
N GLU A 6 -18.06 -23.06 -32.06
CA GLU A 6 -17.19 -22.02 -32.62
C GLU A 6 -16.54 -21.29 -31.46
N ARG A 7 -15.21 -21.38 -31.36
CA ARG A 7 -14.43 -20.66 -30.35
C ARG A 7 -14.54 -19.16 -30.65
N MET A 8 -15.38 -18.45 -29.91
CA MET A 8 -15.51 -17.01 -30.00
C MET A 8 -14.17 -16.38 -29.64
N ARG A 9 -13.73 -15.33 -30.35
CA ARG A 9 -12.48 -14.62 -30.01
C ARG A 9 -12.64 -13.90 -28.67
N LEU A 10 -11.52 -13.74 -27.93
CA LEU A 10 -11.54 -13.10 -26.60
C LEU A 10 -12.17 -11.70 -26.61
N GLY A 11 -11.84 -10.87 -27.62
CA GLY A 11 -12.44 -9.54 -27.78
C GLY A 11 -13.96 -9.57 -27.96
N ASP A 12 -14.45 -10.48 -28.80
CA ASP A 12 -15.90 -10.63 -29.06
C ASP A 12 -16.65 -11.11 -27.80
N LEU A 13 -15.98 -11.96 -27.00
CA LEU A 13 -16.53 -12.45 -25.73
C LEU A 13 -16.65 -11.31 -24.70
N LEU A 14 -15.65 -10.45 -24.59
CA LEU A 14 -15.64 -9.30 -23.69
C LEU A 14 -16.72 -8.26 -24.05
N ILE A 15 -16.94 -8.00 -25.36
CA ILE A 15 -18.02 -7.15 -25.84
C ILE A 15 -19.39 -7.75 -25.48
N LYS A 16 -19.56 -9.06 -25.71
CA LYS A 16 -20.82 -9.76 -25.39
C LYS A 16 -21.15 -9.72 -23.89
N GLN A 17 -20.14 -9.59 -23.03
CA GLN A 17 -20.30 -9.46 -21.59
C GLN A 17 -20.51 -8.00 -21.13
N ASN A 18 -20.58 -7.04 -22.05
CA ASN A 18 -20.67 -5.60 -21.76
C ASN A 18 -19.51 -5.07 -20.90
N VAL A 19 -18.32 -5.68 -20.97
CA VAL A 19 -17.14 -5.28 -20.22
C VAL A 19 -16.21 -4.43 -21.08
N LEU A 20 -16.34 -4.52 -22.39
CA LEU A 20 -15.53 -3.78 -23.37
C LEU A 20 -16.46 -3.26 -24.48
N THR A 21 -16.25 -2.04 -24.94
CA THR A 21 -16.94 -1.49 -26.09
C THR A 21 -16.24 -1.84 -27.41
N GLU A 22 -16.95 -1.81 -28.54
CA GLU A 22 -16.35 -2.05 -29.87
C GLU A 22 -15.23 -1.04 -30.20
N ASP A 23 -15.39 0.21 -29.75
CA ASP A 23 -14.41 1.25 -30.02
C ASP A 23 -13.14 1.08 -29.17
N GLU A 24 -13.26 0.65 -27.93
CA GLU A 24 -12.13 0.29 -27.06
C GLU A 24 -11.39 -0.93 -27.64
N LEU A 25 -12.10 -1.96 -28.12
CA LEU A 25 -11.46 -3.09 -28.78
C LEU A 25 -10.71 -2.67 -30.04
N LYS A 26 -11.27 -1.78 -30.87
CA LYS A 26 -10.58 -1.24 -32.04
C LYS A 26 -9.31 -0.49 -31.69
N LYS A 27 -9.35 0.34 -30.62
CA LYS A 27 -8.17 1.05 -30.11
C LYS A 27 -7.11 0.06 -29.62
N ALA A 28 -7.51 -0.94 -28.83
CA ALA A 28 -6.59 -1.98 -28.32
C ALA A 28 -5.95 -2.79 -29.46
N LEU A 29 -6.70 -3.16 -30.49
CA LEU A 29 -6.18 -3.86 -31.67
C LEU A 29 -5.21 -2.99 -32.49
N ALA A 30 -5.42 -1.68 -32.53
CA ALA A 30 -4.48 -0.75 -33.18
C ALA A 30 -3.16 -0.67 -32.40
N LEU A 31 -3.21 -0.61 -31.08
CA LEU A 31 -2.05 -0.62 -30.20
C LEU A 31 -1.30 -1.97 -30.21
N GLN A 32 -2.03 -3.06 -30.39
CA GLN A 32 -1.44 -4.41 -30.51
C GLN A 32 -0.50 -4.54 -31.70
N LYS A 33 -0.86 -3.97 -32.87
CA LYS A 33 -0.08 -4.09 -34.12
C LYS A 33 1.36 -3.59 -34.02
N GLY A 34 1.65 -2.72 -33.04
CA GLY A 34 3.00 -2.15 -32.82
C GLY A 34 3.76 -2.77 -31.64
N SER A 35 3.10 -3.58 -30.79
CA SER A 35 3.67 -3.99 -29.49
C SER A 35 4.16 -5.44 -29.43
N GLY A 36 3.76 -6.31 -30.35
CA GLY A 36 4.04 -7.76 -30.30
C GLY A 36 3.38 -8.50 -29.14
N LYS A 37 2.56 -7.80 -28.31
CA LYS A 37 1.86 -8.34 -27.14
C LYS A 37 0.54 -9.02 -27.52
N LYS A 38 0.03 -9.90 -26.66
CA LYS A 38 -1.30 -10.50 -26.81
C LYS A 38 -2.38 -9.45 -26.52
N ILE A 39 -3.56 -9.60 -27.14
CA ILE A 39 -4.65 -8.62 -26.99
C ILE A 39 -5.10 -8.46 -25.54
N GLY A 40 -5.11 -9.55 -24.75
CA GLY A 40 -5.43 -9.50 -23.34
C GLY A 40 -4.45 -8.64 -22.55
N GLU A 41 -3.15 -8.73 -22.83
CA GLU A 41 -2.11 -7.90 -22.21
C GLU A 41 -2.27 -6.43 -22.59
N VAL A 42 -2.54 -6.15 -23.86
CA VAL A 42 -2.75 -4.78 -24.34
C VAL A 42 -3.97 -4.13 -23.68
N LEU A 43 -5.04 -4.88 -23.50
CA LEU A 43 -6.25 -4.40 -22.82
C LEU A 43 -6.01 -4.06 -21.35
N VAL A 44 -5.22 -4.88 -20.64
CA VAL A 44 -4.87 -4.64 -19.24
C VAL A 44 -3.85 -3.51 -19.10
N ASP A 45 -2.81 -3.51 -19.93
CA ASP A 45 -1.72 -2.50 -19.90
C ASP A 45 -2.23 -1.08 -20.15
N ASN A 46 -3.29 -0.92 -20.96
CA ASN A 46 -3.88 0.38 -21.25
C ASN A 46 -5.11 0.70 -20.39
N GLY A 47 -5.39 -0.11 -19.36
CA GLY A 47 -6.43 0.16 -18.39
C GLY A 47 -7.87 -0.01 -18.90
N PHE A 48 -8.08 -0.63 -20.08
CA PHE A 48 -9.42 -0.90 -20.59
C PHE A 48 -10.19 -1.90 -19.74
N ILE A 49 -9.50 -2.91 -19.19
CA ILE A 49 -10.08 -3.94 -18.32
C ILE A 49 -9.04 -4.41 -17.29
N THR A 50 -9.52 -5.06 -16.23
CA THR A 50 -8.66 -5.66 -15.20
C THR A 50 -8.22 -7.09 -15.58
N GLU A 51 -7.12 -7.57 -15.01
CA GLU A 51 -6.61 -8.93 -15.24
C GLU A 51 -7.62 -10.00 -14.81
N ASP A 52 -8.39 -9.78 -13.74
CA ASP A 52 -9.44 -10.70 -13.28
C ASP A 52 -10.54 -10.92 -14.32
N VAL A 53 -10.84 -9.89 -15.10
CA VAL A 53 -11.81 -9.98 -16.21
C VAL A 53 -11.28 -10.88 -17.31
N ILE A 54 -9.99 -10.75 -17.64
CA ILE A 54 -9.33 -11.65 -18.64
C ILE A 54 -9.36 -13.09 -18.15
N VAL A 55 -9.00 -13.35 -16.90
CA VAL A 55 -9.02 -14.70 -16.32
C VAL A 55 -10.41 -15.34 -16.45
N ARG A 56 -11.48 -14.60 -16.11
CA ARG A 56 -12.86 -15.08 -16.26
C ARG A 56 -13.25 -15.33 -17.72
N ALA A 57 -12.86 -14.44 -18.62
CA ALA A 57 -13.14 -14.60 -20.05
C ALA A 57 -12.42 -15.82 -20.64
N LEU A 58 -11.15 -16.04 -20.27
CA LEU A 58 -10.40 -17.24 -20.67
C LEU A 58 -11.02 -18.52 -20.08
N GLN A 59 -11.48 -18.50 -18.84
CA GLN A 59 -12.20 -19.62 -18.24
C GLN A 59 -13.41 -20.03 -19.07
N MET A 60 -14.23 -19.05 -19.47
CA MET A 60 -15.42 -19.30 -20.27
C MET A 60 -15.08 -19.77 -21.71
N GLN A 61 -14.01 -19.23 -22.28
CA GLN A 61 -13.58 -19.55 -23.65
C GLN A 61 -12.96 -20.94 -23.75
N LEU A 62 -12.11 -21.31 -22.78
CA LEU A 62 -11.30 -22.54 -22.82
C LEU A 62 -11.92 -23.68 -22.01
N GLY A 63 -12.82 -23.36 -21.06
CA GLY A 63 -13.41 -24.35 -20.14
C GLY A 63 -12.42 -24.91 -19.13
N LEU A 64 -11.27 -24.23 -18.92
CA LEU A 64 -10.25 -24.61 -17.96
C LEU A 64 -10.63 -24.15 -16.55
N LYS A 65 -10.07 -24.82 -15.55
CA LYS A 65 -10.24 -24.44 -14.14
C LYS A 65 -9.40 -23.21 -13.84
N VAL A 66 -9.90 -22.32 -13.00
CA VAL A 66 -9.16 -21.17 -12.46
C VAL A 66 -8.65 -21.52 -11.08
N VAL A 67 -7.40 -21.16 -10.79
CA VAL A 67 -6.82 -21.27 -9.46
C VAL A 67 -6.39 -19.89 -8.97
N GLN A 68 -6.77 -19.56 -7.75
CA GLN A 68 -6.22 -18.42 -7.01
C GLN A 68 -5.07 -18.92 -6.16
N LEU A 69 -3.83 -18.60 -6.57
CA LEU A 69 -2.62 -19.03 -5.86
C LEU A 69 -2.41 -18.28 -4.54
N THR A 70 -3.21 -17.26 -4.31
CA THR A 70 -3.25 -16.50 -3.08
C THR A 70 -3.79 -17.40 -1.95
N GLY A 71 -2.89 -17.84 -1.04
CA GLY A 71 -3.25 -18.74 0.06
C GLY A 71 -3.04 -20.24 -0.19
N VAL A 72 -2.65 -20.62 -1.40
CA VAL A 72 -2.28 -22.01 -1.69
C VAL A 72 -0.87 -22.29 -1.17
N THR A 73 -0.75 -23.26 -0.28
CA THR A 73 0.55 -23.77 0.19
C THR A 73 1.05 -24.82 -0.79
N ILE A 74 2.08 -24.51 -1.54
CA ILE A 74 2.68 -25.46 -2.49
C ILE A 74 3.54 -26.48 -1.72
N PRO A 75 3.27 -27.79 -1.82
CA PRO A 75 4.05 -28.82 -1.14
C PRO A 75 5.53 -28.78 -1.53
N LYS A 76 6.42 -29.12 -0.58
CA LYS A 76 7.88 -29.13 -0.83
C LYS A 76 8.27 -30.07 -1.99
N GLU A 77 7.56 -31.18 -2.13
CA GLU A 77 7.75 -32.18 -3.19
C GLU A 77 7.50 -31.62 -4.58
N VAL A 78 6.57 -30.66 -4.70
CA VAL A 78 6.23 -29.99 -5.96
C VAL A 78 7.19 -28.82 -6.24
N ARG A 79 7.67 -28.13 -5.20
CA ARG A 79 8.58 -26.98 -5.35
C ARG A 79 9.91 -27.31 -6.03
N GLY A 80 10.41 -28.54 -5.88
CA GLY A 80 11.71 -28.94 -6.44
C GLY A 80 11.66 -29.47 -7.87
N LEU A 81 10.47 -29.62 -8.46
CA LEU A 81 10.30 -30.29 -9.76
C LEU A 81 10.76 -29.46 -10.96
N VAL A 82 10.69 -28.13 -10.87
CA VAL A 82 10.97 -27.23 -11.99
C VAL A 82 11.90 -26.10 -11.53
N SER A 83 12.85 -25.72 -12.38
CA SER A 83 13.76 -24.61 -12.08
C SER A 83 13.04 -23.25 -12.13
N VAL A 84 13.48 -22.32 -11.29
CA VAL A 84 12.87 -20.98 -11.18
C VAL A 84 12.97 -20.20 -12.49
N ASP A 85 14.07 -20.37 -13.25
CA ASP A 85 14.25 -19.72 -14.54
C ASP A 85 13.16 -20.14 -15.54
N LEU A 86 12.80 -21.43 -15.53
CA LEU A 86 11.74 -21.95 -16.39
C LEU A 86 10.36 -21.44 -15.97
N LEU A 87 10.11 -21.40 -14.65
CA LEU A 87 8.87 -20.86 -14.09
C LEU A 87 8.67 -19.38 -14.46
N LYS A 88 9.71 -18.58 -14.38
CA LYS A 88 9.68 -17.16 -14.77
C LYS A 88 9.56 -16.97 -16.27
N LYS A 89 10.28 -17.77 -17.06
CA LYS A 89 10.23 -17.73 -18.53
C LYS A 89 8.80 -17.89 -19.05
N TYR A 90 8.06 -18.84 -18.49
CA TYR A 90 6.71 -19.17 -18.93
C TYR A 90 5.61 -18.57 -18.05
N THR A 91 5.95 -17.85 -17.03
CA THR A 91 5.00 -17.30 -16.05
C THR A 91 4.00 -18.36 -15.59
N CYS A 92 4.53 -19.45 -15.06
CA CYS A 92 3.77 -20.60 -14.59
C CYS A 92 4.35 -21.14 -13.29
N ILE A 93 3.56 -21.87 -12.49
CA ILE A 93 4.01 -22.52 -11.27
C ILE A 93 3.23 -23.81 -11.02
N PRO A 94 3.91 -24.95 -10.80
CA PRO A 94 3.24 -26.15 -10.33
C PRO A 94 2.79 -25.95 -8.87
N PHE A 95 1.54 -26.29 -8.55
CA PHE A 95 1.02 -26.02 -7.23
C PHE A 95 0.57 -27.25 -6.44
N GLU A 96 0.22 -28.34 -7.11
CA GLU A 96 -0.09 -29.62 -6.46
C GLU A 96 0.01 -30.80 -7.45
N LEU A 97 0.10 -32.02 -6.93
CA LEU A 97 -0.14 -33.25 -7.70
C LEU A 97 -1.62 -33.62 -7.57
N ASP A 98 -2.19 -34.21 -8.63
CA ASP A 98 -3.58 -34.65 -8.57
C ASP A 98 -3.78 -35.64 -7.43
N PRO A 99 -4.78 -35.46 -6.55
CA PRO A 99 -5.00 -36.30 -5.38
C PRO A 99 -5.30 -37.76 -5.69
N TYR A 100 -5.77 -38.05 -6.89
CA TYR A 100 -6.15 -39.39 -7.35
C TYR A 100 -5.13 -40.03 -8.30
N ASN A 101 -4.24 -39.21 -8.89
CA ASN A 101 -3.23 -39.67 -9.83
C ASN A 101 -1.92 -38.88 -9.71
N ALA A 102 -0.97 -39.39 -8.95
CA ALA A 102 0.33 -38.74 -8.72
C ALA A 102 1.17 -38.51 -10.00
N ASN A 103 0.76 -39.01 -11.16
CA ASN A 103 1.40 -38.75 -12.44
C ASN A 103 0.87 -37.49 -13.13
N ILE A 104 -0.12 -36.82 -12.55
CA ILE A 104 -0.66 -35.54 -13.08
C ILE A 104 -0.20 -34.40 -12.19
N LEU A 105 0.44 -33.40 -12.81
CA LEU A 105 0.88 -32.19 -12.18
C LEU A 105 -0.06 -31.03 -12.55
N HIS A 106 -0.68 -30.41 -11.55
CA HIS A 106 -1.49 -29.23 -11.76
C HIS A 106 -0.58 -28.00 -11.89
N LEU A 107 -0.62 -27.33 -13.03
CA LEU A 107 0.21 -26.18 -13.38
C LEU A 107 -0.65 -24.93 -13.52
N ALA A 108 -0.43 -23.96 -12.64
CA ALA A 108 -1.03 -22.63 -12.76
C ALA A 108 -0.24 -21.79 -13.78
N MET A 109 -0.92 -21.22 -14.77
CA MET A 109 -0.32 -20.51 -15.89
C MET A 109 -1.03 -19.18 -16.14
N ALA A 110 -0.27 -18.14 -16.45
CA ALA A 110 -0.82 -16.87 -16.93
C ALA A 110 -1.38 -17.02 -18.36
N ASP A 111 -0.74 -17.86 -19.18
CA ASP A 111 -1.19 -18.21 -20.52
C ASP A 111 -1.35 -19.71 -20.69
N PRO A 112 -2.55 -20.25 -20.51
CA PRO A 112 -2.81 -21.68 -20.64
C PRO A 112 -2.76 -22.19 -22.10
N MET A 113 -2.57 -21.29 -23.08
CA MET A 113 -2.43 -21.63 -24.49
C MET A 113 -0.96 -21.83 -24.91
N ASP A 114 -0.01 -21.58 -24.01
CA ASP A 114 1.41 -21.82 -24.27
C ASP A 114 1.74 -23.32 -24.16
N MET A 115 1.58 -24.00 -25.30
CA MET A 115 1.86 -25.44 -25.41
C MET A 115 3.35 -25.74 -25.19
N ALA A 116 4.26 -24.82 -25.57
CA ALA A 116 5.69 -25.01 -25.36
C ALA A 116 6.02 -25.05 -23.86
N ALA A 117 5.35 -24.24 -23.03
CA ALA A 117 5.48 -24.29 -21.58
C ALA A 117 5.02 -25.64 -21.02
N ILE A 118 3.86 -26.11 -21.46
CA ILE A 118 3.29 -27.40 -21.02
C ILE A 118 4.23 -28.57 -21.39
N ASP A 119 4.72 -28.57 -22.63
CA ASP A 119 5.63 -29.62 -23.12
C ASP A 119 6.97 -29.60 -22.36
N ASP A 120 7.61 -28.43 -22.23
CA ASP A 120 8.88 -28.29 -21.49
C ASP A 120 8.75 -28.75 -20.03
N ILE A 121 7.68 -28.34 -19.35
CA ILE A 121 7.41 -28.75 -17.96
C ILE A 121 7.14 -30.24 -17.87
N SER A 122 6.38 -30.82 -18.80
CA SER A 122 6.11 -32.26 -18.85
C SER A 122 7.39 -33.06 -19.05
N ILE A 123 8.29 -32.61 -19.94
CA ILE A 123 9.58 -33.26 -20.18
C ILE A 123 10.47 -33.21 -18.96
N VAL A 124 10.59 -32.03 -18.31
CA VAL A 124 11.46 -31.83 -17.14
C VAL A 124 10.98 -32.63 -15.94
N THR A 125 9.66 -32.69 -15.72
CA THR A 125 9.07 -33.37 -14.55
C THR A 125 8.78 -34.83 -14.78
N ASN A 126 8.72 -35.27 -16.04
CA ASN A 126 8.23 -36.59 -16.48
C ASN A 126 6.80 -36.90 -15.98
N LEU A 127 5.97 -35.85 -15.84
CA LEU A 127 4.58 -35.91 -15.40
C LEU A 127 3.66 -35.36 -16.49
N GLN A 128 2.41 -35.81 -16.48
CA GLN A 128 1.37 -35.21 -17.32
C GLN A 128 0.94 -33.89 -16.71
N VAL A 129 0.95 -32.78 -17.46
CA VAL A 129 0.59 -31.45 -16.99
C VAL A 129 -0.88 -31.16 -17.30
N GLU A 130 -1.65 -30.80 -16.25
CA GLU A 130 -3.00 -30.25 -16.36
C GLU A 130 -2.94 -28.73 -16.10
N PRO A 131 -3.22 -27.87 -17.13
CA PRO A 131 -3.12 -26.43 -16.99
C PRO A 131 -4.34 -25.83 -16.27
N TYR A 132 -4.07 -24.92 -15.35
CA TYR A 132 -5.03 -24.07 -14.66
C TYR A 132 -4.75 -22.60 -14.99
N ILE A 133 -5.79 -21.80 -15.08
CA ILE A 133 -5.65 -20.36 -15.33
C ILE A 133 -5.38 -19.64 -14.01
N ALA A 134 -4.34 -18.80 -13.99
CA ALA A 134 -4.08 -17.88 -12.89
C ALA A 134 -3.68 -16.50 -13.42
N SER A 135 -3.82 -15.44 -12.62
CA SER A 135 -3.34 -14.13 -13.02
C SER A 135 -1.80 -14.11 -13.05
N THR A 136 -1.21 -13.31 -13.94
CA THR A 136 0.25 -13.09 -13.99
C THR A 136 0.79 -12.69 -12.63
N ARG A 137 0.08 -11.80 -11.97
CA ARG A 137 0.43 -11.30 -10.63
C ARG A 137 0.45 -12.42 -9.59
N ASP A 138 -0.57 -13.29 -9.57
CA ASP A 138 -0.64 -14.40 -8.61
C ASP A 138 0.47 -15.42 -8.84
N VAL A 139 0.78 -15.73 -10.11
CA VAL A 139 1.86 -16.66 -10.46
C VAL A 139 3.22 -16.12 -10.01
N LEU A 140 3.55 -14.87 -10.35
CA LEU A 140 4.82 -14.25 -9.97
C LEU A 140 4.94 -14.11 -8.45
N ALA A 141 3.87 -13.70 -7.76
CA ALA A 141 3.84 -13.65 -6.30
C ALA A 141 4.04 -15.03 -5.65
N ALA A 142 3.50 -16.09 -6.25
CA ALA A 142 3.70 -17.45 -5.77
C ALA A 142 5.14 -17.94 -5.99
N ILE A 143 5.75 -17.64 -7.14
CA ILE A 143 7.16 -17.93 -7.42
C ILE A 143 8.05 -17.24 -6.38
N ASP A 144 7.84 -15.95 -6.11
CA ASP A 144 8.65 -15.22 -5.13
C ASP A 144 8.47 -15.73 -3.71
N ARG A 145 7.24 -16.10 -3.32
CA ARG A 145 7.00 -16.71 -2.00
C ARG A 145 7.76 -18.02 -1.83
N CYS A 146 7.81 -18.83 -2.89
CA CYS A 146 8.40 -20.16 -2.81
C CYS A 146 9.93 -20.17 -2.97
N TYR A 147 10.46 -19.28 -3.81
CA TYR A 147 11.85 -19.34 -4.27
C TYR A 147 12.64 -18.06 -4.05
N GLY A 148 12.01 -16.92 -3.81
CA GLY A 148 12.66 -15.61 -3.78
C GLY A 148 13.78 -15.49 -2.73
N ALA A 149 13.60 -16.07 -1.53
CA ALA A 149 14.64 -16.08 -0.52
C ALA A 149 15.87 -16.92 -0.94
N SER A 150 15.67 -18.01 -1.69
CA SER A 150 16.75 -18.85 -2.22
C SER A 150 17.54 -18.11 -3.30
N GLU A 151 16.86 -17.44 -4.23
CA GLU A 151 17.50 -16.70 -5.32
C GLU A 151 18.41 -15.57 -4.81
N THR A 152 17.94 -14.80 -3.81
CA THR A 152 18.74 -13.72 -3.23
C THR A 152 19.97 -14.24 -2.48
N LEU A 153 19.84 -15.38 -1.79
CA LEU A 153 20.97 -16.04 -1.12
C LEU A 153 21.97 -16.59 -2.13
N ASP A 154 21.51 -17.16 -3.23
CA ASP A 154 22.37 -17.70 -4.27
C ASP A 154 23.11 -16.59 -5.03
N ALA A 155 22.45 -15.46 -5.32
CA ALA A 155 23.10 -14.28 -5.88
C ALA A 155 24.16 -13.71 -4.93
N ALA A 156 23.86 -13.63 -3.63
CA ALA A 156 24.81 -13.20 -2.61
C ALA A 156 26.03 -14.14 -2.50
N ARG A 157 25.80 -15.47 -2.54
CA ARG A 157 26.87 -16.48 -2.51
C ARG A 157 27.75 -16.40 -3.76
N ARG A 158 27.19 -16.27 -4.94
CA ARG A 158 27.94 -16.11 -6.19
C ARG A 158 28.85 -14.89 -6.12
N PHE A 159 28.33 -13.74 -5.73
CA PHE A 159 29.13 -12.53 -5.55
C PHE A 159 30.29 -12.71 -4.55
N THR A 160 30.02 -13.34 -3.41
CA THR A 160 31.07 -13.61 -2.40
C THR A 160 32.14 -14.56 -2.92
N GLN A 161 31.76 -15.60 -3.69
CA GLN A 161 32.67 -16.55 -4.30
C GLN A 161 33.54 -15.91 -5.39
N GLU A 162 32.94 -15.12 -6.29
CA GLU A 162 33.66 -14.39 -7.34
C GLU A 162 34.66 -13.41 -6.74
N ARG A 163 34.27 -12.69 -5.69
CA ARG A 163 35.18 -11.78 -4.98
C ARG A 163 36.31 -12.51 -4.24
N ALA A 164 36.03 -13.68 -3.67
CA ALA A 164 37.07 -14.51 -3.04
C ALA A 164 38.08 -15.04 -4.06
N GLN A 165 37.63 -15.42 -5.27
CA GLN A 165 38.51 -15.86 -6.36
C GLN A 165 39.38 -14.72 -6.89
N LEU A 166 38.83 -13.50 -7.00
CA LEU A 166 39.60 -12.32 -7.42
C LEU A 166 40.64 -11.90 -6.39
N ARG A 167 40.34 -12.00 -5.08
CA ARG A 167 41.30 -11.72 -3.99
C ARG A 167 42.39 -12.75 -3.88
N GLY A 168 42.19 -13.97 -4.35
CA GLY A 168 43.24 -15.02 -4.40
C GLY A 168 44.31 -14.76 -5.45
N ASN A 169 44.08 -13.87 -6.42
CA ASN A 169 45.01 -13.60 -7.53
C ASN A 169 45.73 -12.25 -7.48
N THR A 170 45.37 -11.34 -6.57
CA THR A 170 46.04 -10.04 -6.40
C THR A 170 46.06 -9.65 -4.92
N ALA A 171 47.25 -9.75 -4.30
CA ALA A 171 47.59 -9.02 -3.10
C ALA A 171 47.95 -7.60 -3.58
N ASP A 172 47.10 -6.67 -3.28
CA ASP A 172 47.22 -5.21 -3.17
C ASP A 172 46.19 -4.42 -3.96
N GLU A 173 45.74 -3.38 -3.25
CA GLU A 173 44.98 -2.21 -3.69
C GLU A 173 43.47 -2.32 -3.76
N ASP A 174 42.86 -1.37 -3.02
CA ASP A 174 41.50 -0.88 -3.11
C ASP A 174 41.15 -0.44 -4.54
N THR A 175 40.84 -1.38 -5.42
CA THR A 175 40.26 -1.05 -6.73
C THR A 175 38.75 -1.17 -6.67
N ASP A 176 38.10 -0.03 -6.51
CA ASP A 176 36.67 0.23 -6.67
C ASP A 176 36.24 0.19 -8.17
N ALA A 177 36.86 -0.65 -9.01
CA ALA A 177 36.56 -0.65 -10.45
C ALA A 177 36.39 -2.07 -11.00
N ASP A 178 35.27 -2.22 -11.75
CA ASP A 178 35.00 -3.31 -12.71
C ASP A 178 34.87 -4.75 -12.18
N VAL A 179 34.13 -4.95 -11.11
CA VAL A 179 33.51 -6.25 -10.88
C VAL A 179 32.25 -6.31 -11.78
N SER A 180 32.10 -7.36 -12.58
CA SER A 180 30.88 -7.58 -13.36
C SER A 180 29.68 -7.48 -12.41
N ASP A 181 28.95 -6.39 -12.50
CA ASP A 181 27.89 -5.98 -11.56
C ASP A 181 26.67 -6.93 -11.55
N ALA A 182 26.69 -7.97 -12.39
CA ALA A 182 25.55 -8.84 -12.60
C ALA A 182 24.97 -9.45 -11.30
N PRO A 183 25.73 -10.06 -10.38
CA PRO A 183 25.14 -10.66 -9.18
C PRO A 183 24.60 -9.65 -8.19
N ILE A 184 25.28 -8.50 -7.98
CA ILE A 184 24.83 -7.47 -7.06
C ILE A 184 23.63 -6.68 -7.60
N VAL A 185 23.60 -6.47 -8.93
CA VAL A 185 22.46 -5.86 -9.62
C VAL A 185 21.22 -6.73 -9.46
N GLN A 186 21.37 -8.05 -9.66
CA GLN A 186 20.28 -9.01 -9.47
C GLN A 186 19.83 -9.07 -8.01
N LEU A 187 20.77 -9.06 -7.06
CA LEU A 187 20.47 -9.05 -5.63
C LEU A 187 19.60 -7.84 -5.25
N VAL A 188 20.05 -6.63 -5.58
CA VAL A 188 19.34 -5.38 -5.24
C VAL A 188 17.98 -5.34 -5.94
N ARG A 189 17.92 -5.76 -7.19
CA ARG A 189 16.65 -5.84 -7.94
C ARG A 189 15.67 -6.82 -7.29
N SER A 190 16.11 -8.02 -6.94
CA SER A 190 15.28 -9.02 -6.26
C SER A 190 14.78 -8.53 -4.90
N LEU A 191 15.62 -7.80 -4.13
CA LEU A 191 15.22 -7.19 -2.86
C LEU A 191 14.07 -6.19 -3.05
N LEU A 192 14.16 -5.35 -4.08
CA LEU A 192 13.13 -4.36 -4.41
C LEU A 192 11.83 -5.02 -4.88
N GLU A 193 11.92 -5.95 -5.81
CA GLU A 193 10.76 -6.66 -6.36
C GLU A 193 10.02 -7.45 -5.26
N GLN A 194 10.75 -8.17 -4.42
CA GLN A 194 10.16 -8.91 -3.29
C GLN A 194 9.49 -7.99 -2.28
N ALA A 195 10.13 -6.86 -1.94
CA ALA A 195 9.54 -5.89 -1.02
C ALA A 195 8.21 -5.33 -1.59
N ILE A 196 8.19 -4.98 -2.87
CA ILE A 196 7.01 -4.46 -3.56
C ILE A 196 5.89 -5.51 -3.58
N ARG A 197 6.20 -6.76 -3.97
CA ARG A 197 5.20 -7.85 -4.01
C ARG A 197 4.68 -8.24 -2.63
N GLN A 198 5.52 -8.09 -1.57
CA GLN A 198 5.09 -8.23 -0.18
C GLN A 198 4.40 -6.98 0.37
N ARG A 199 4.16 -5.94 -0.45
CA ARG A 199 3.50 -4.69 -0.09
C ARG A 199 4.22 -3.93 1.03
N ALA A 200 5.55 -4.01 1.05
CA ALA A 200 6.35 -3.24 1.99
C ALA A 200 6.24 -1.74 1.68
N SER A 201 6.09 -0.93 2.71
CA SER A 201 6.18 0.53 2.61
C SER A 201 7.62 1.04 2.66
N ASP A 202 8.49 0.33 3.39
CA ASP A 202 9.88 0.71 3.55
C ASP A 202 10.77 -0.54 3.57
N ILE A 203 11.98 -0.40 2.98
CA ILE A 203 13.06 -1.38 3.06
C ILE A 203 14.16 -0.76 3.91
N HIS A 204 14.61 -1.47 4.92
CA HIS A 204 15.73 -1.08 5.77
C HIS A 204 16.90 -2.03 5.51
N ILE A 205 18.05 -1.48 5.09
CA ILE A 205 19.31 -2.19 5.00
C ILE A 205 20.20 -1.63 6.11
N GLU A 206 20.54 -2.49 7.06
CA GLU A 206 21.17 -2.08 8.32
C GLU A 206 22.52 -2.75 8.48
N ALA A 207 23.57 -1.92 8.60
CA ALA A 207 24.90 -2.35 8.95
C ALA A 207 24.94 -2.71 10.45
N LEU A 208 25.25 -3.96 10.76
CA LEU A 208 25.54 -4.43 12.11
C LEU A 208 27.02 -4.85 12.19
N GLU A 209 27.51 -5.13 13.38
CA GLU A 209 28.93 -5.46 13.59
C GLU A 209 29.46 -6.57 12.67
N SER A 210 28.73 -7.66 12.51
CA SER A 210 29.15 -8.83 11.75
C SER A 210 28.27 -9.18 10.56
N LYS A 211 27.16 -8.47 10.36
CA LYS A 211 26.17 -8.83 9.35
C LYS A 211 25.40 -7.62 8.82
N VAL A 212 24.86 -7.76 7.62
CA VAL A 212 23.89 -6.84 7.02
C VAL A 212 22.49 -7.42 7.21
N ARG A 213 21.63 -6.68 7.89
CA ARG A 213 20.25 -7.07 8.13
C ARG A 213 19.32 -6.32 7.19
N VAL A 214 18.47 -7.05 6.45
CA VAL A 214 17.42 -6.48 5.62
C VAL A 214 16.06 -6.69 6.29
N ARG A 215 15.35 -5.59 6.54
CA ARG A 215 14.00 -5.63 7.10
C ARG A 215 13.02 -4.92 6.17
N TYR A 216 11.85 -5.48 6.03
CA TYR A 216 10.73 -4.85 5.34
C TYR A 216 9.71 -4.35 6.36
N ARG A 217 9.21 -3.14 6.16
CA ARG A 217 8.05 -2.63 6.88
C ARG A 217 6.79 -3.00 6.10
N ILE A 218 6.03 -3.95 6.62
CA ILE A 218 4.78 -4.44 6.01
C ILE A 218 3.65 -4.11 6.97
N ASP A 219 2.63 -3.43 6.46
CA ASP A 219 1.47 -3.01 7.24
C ASP A 219 1.84 -2.28 8.56
N GLY A 220 2.92 -1.47 8.53
CA GLY A 220 3.41 -0.69 9.67
C GLY A 220 4.44 -1.40 10.57
N ALA A 221 4.53 -2.73 10.55
CA ALA A 221 5.46 -3.52 11.36
C ALA A 221 6.73 -3.90 10.58
N LEU A 222 7.88 -3.93 11.26
CA LEU A 222 9.16 -4.33 10.68
C LEU A 222 9.38 -5.84 10.85
N TYR A 223 9.71 -6.50 9.74
CA TYR A 223 10.04 -7.93 9.69
C TYR A 223 11.43 -8.14 9.11
N GLU A 224 12.28 -8.91 9.81
CA GLU A 224 13.56 -9.37 9.26
C GLU A 224 13.27 -10.37 8.13
N ARG A 225 13.84 -10.12 6.97
CA ARG A 225 13.65 -10.97 5.78
C ARG A 225 14.90 -11.69 5.37
N MET A 226 16.04 -11.00 5.43
CA MET A 226 17.32 -11.54 5.00
C MET A 226 18.44 -11.02 5.88
N VAL A 227 19.47 -11.86 5.99
CA VAL A 227 20.72 -11.53 6.66
C VAL A 227 21.85 -11.93 5.74
N TYR A 228 22.77 -11.02 5.48
CA TYR A 228 23.93 -11.24 4.65
C TYR A 228 25.23 -11.02 5.44
N ASP A 229 26.34 -11.50 4.88
CA ASP A 229 27.67 -11.19 5.37
C ASP A 229 27.99 -9.69 5.19
N ASN A 230 28.72 -9.10 6.15
CA ASN A 230 29.02 -7.67 6.14
C ASN A 230 29.86 -7.24 4.92
N SER A 231 30.59 -8.17 4.28
CA SER A 231 31.37 -7.92 3.06
C SER A 231 30.51 -7.48 1.86
N LEU A 232 29.20 -7.76 1.88
CA LEU A 232 28.27 -7.34 0.83
C LEU A 232 27.79 -5.89 0.97
N LEU A 233 27.89 -5.28 2.16
CA LEU A 233 27.38 -3.95 2.42
C LEU A 233 27.90 -2.87 1.46
N PRO A 234 29.23 -2.78 1.20
CA PRO A 234 29.76 -1.76 0.29
C PRO A 234 29.18 -1.87 -1.12
N ALA A 235 29.06 -3.09 -1.64
CA ALA A 235 28.50 -3.32 -2.99
C ALA A 235 27.00 -3.01 -3.07
N ILE A 236 26.22 -3.42 -2.07
CA ILE A 236 24.79 -3.10 -1.96
C ILE A 236 24.60 -1.58 -1.87
N SER A 237 25.36 -0.90 -1.00
CA SER A 237 25.27 0.55 -0.80
C SER A 237 25.62 1.31 -2.07
N THR A 238 26.72 0.95 -2.73
CA THR A 238 27.16 1.55 -3.99
C THR A 238 26.09 1.38 -5.07
N ARG A 239 25.54 0.18 -5.23
CA ARG A 239 24.49 -0.07 -6.24
C ARG A 239 23.23 0.75 -5.98
N ILE A 240 22.78 0.87 -4.72
CA ILE A 240 21.60 1.67 -4.35
C ILE A 240 21.86 3.16 -4.57
N LYS A 241 23.08 3.64 -4.25
CA LYS A 241 23.46 5.03 -4.52
C LYS A 241 23.43 5.37 -6.01
N ILE A 242 23.96 4.47 -6.86
CA ILE A 242 23.88 4.62 -8.32
C ILE A 242 22.43 4.73 -8.77
N LEU A 243 21.56 3.83 -8.31
CA LEU A 243 20.15 3.84 -8.66
C LEU A 243 19.42 5.10 -8.18
N GLY A 244 19.83 5.65 -7.03
CA GLY A 244 19.24 6.85 -6.42
C GLY A 244 19.86 8.17 -6.88
N GLY A 245 20.87 8.16 -7.78
CA GLY A 245 21.59 9.34 -8.24
C GLY A 245 22.41 10.04 -7.14
N MET A 246 22.92 9.27 -6.17
CA MET A 246 23.73 9.75 -5.05
C MET A 246 25.22 9.59 -5.32
N ASP A 247 26.04 10.36 -4.60
CA ASP A 247 27.51 10.28 -4.69
C ASP A 247 28.01 8.99 -4.01
N ILE A 248 28.65 8.12 -4.80
CA ILE A 248 29.20 6.84 -4.35
C ILE A 248 30.51 6.98 -3.56
N SER A 249 31.25 8.07 -3.78
CA SER A 249 32.52 8.35 -3.11
C SER A 249 32.33 8.92 -1.70
N GLU A 250 31.23 9.62 -1.43
CA GLU A 250 30.95 10.20 -0.12
C GLU A 250 30.22 9.19 0.77
N LYS A 251 30.91 8.68 1.79
CA LYS A 251 30.39 7.67 2.74
C LYS A 251 30.19 8.23 4.17
N ARG A 252 30.55 9.50 4.40
CA ARG A 252 30.61 10.14 5.73
C ARG A 252 29.47 11.09 6.01
N LYS A 253 28.67 11.44 4.98
CA LYS A 253 27.56 12.38 5.09
C LYS A 253 26.23 11.70 4.72
N PRO A 254 25.14 12.10 5.35
CA PRO A 254 23.80 11.68 4.90
C PRO A 254 23.55 12.13 3.47
N GLN A 255 22.85 11.29 2.69
CA GLN A 255 22.46 11.58 1.34
C GLN A 255 21.04 11.11 1.10
N ASP A 256 20.30 11.86 0.30
CA ASP A 256 18.97 11.51 -0.15
C ASP A 256 18.95 11.34 -1.67
N GLY A 257 18.24 10.35 -2.14
CA GLY A 257 18.12 10.03 -3.56
C GLY A 257 16.70 9.59 -3.92
N ARG A 258 16.47 9.45 -5.22
CA ARG A 258 15.16 9.02 -5.74
C ARG A 258 15.34 8.15 -6.97
N MET A 259 14.53 7.10 -7.09
CA MET A 259 14.50 6.24 -8.27
C MET A 259 13.07 5.83 -8.57
N SER A 260 12.82 5.44 -9.83
CA SER A 260 11.57 4.80 -10.23
C SER A 260 11.87 3.38 -10.70
N ILE A 261 10.98 2.45 -10.38
CA ILE A 261 11.08 1.05 -10.82
C ILE A 261 9.72 0.55 -11.27
N MET A 262 9.70 -0.19 -12.37
CA MET A 262 8.51 -0.89 -12.84
C MET A 262 8.53 -2.34 -12.34
N VAL A 263 7.50 -2.73 -11.57
CA VAL A 263 7.30 -4.11 -11.09
C VAL A 263 5.87 -4.51 -11.40
N ASP A 264 5.70 -5.68 -12.00
CA ASP A 264 4.39 -6.23 -12.36
C ASP A 264 3.51 -5.22 -13.13
N ARG A 265 4.12 -4.48 -14.06
CA ARG A 265 3.49 -3.44 -14.91
C ARG A 265 2.98 -2.21 -14.16
N GLN A 266 3.44 -1.99 -12.93
CA GLN A 266 3.14 -0.80 -12.14
C GLN A 266 4.41 -0.02 -11.83
N ASP A 267 4.32 1.31 -11.93
CA ASP A 267 5.41 2.20 -11.60
C ASP A 267 5.40 2.52 -10.10
N TYR A 268 6.56 2.38 -9.49
CA TYR A 268 6.81 2.73 -8.10
C TYR A 268 7.86 3.82 -8.01
N ASP A 269 7.59 4.83 -7.21
CA ASP A 269 8.55 5.85 -6.83
C ASP A 269 9.21 5.43 -5.51
N ILE A 270 10.55 5.46 -5.47
CA ILE A 270 11.31 5.04 -4.30
C ILE A 270 12.19 6.21 -3.86
N ARG A 271 11.93 6.70 -2.65
CA ARG A 271 12.78 7.70 -1.97
C ARG A 271 13.81 6.97 -1.12
N ILE A 272 15.07 7.31 -1.29
CA ILE A 272 16.20 6.63 -0.67
C ILE A 272 16.90 7.60 0.27
N SER A 273 17.17 7.17 1.50
CA SER A 273 18.00 7.92 2.42
C SER A 273 19.13 7.04 2.93
N SER A 274 20.37 7.51 2.79
CA SER A 274 21.59 6.88 3.29
C SER A 274 22.12 7.67 4.48
N LEU A 275 22.40 6.96 5.57
CA LEU A 275 22.92 7.53 6.81
C LEU A 275 24.17 6.78 7.27
N PRO A 276 25.32 7.43 7.43
CA PRO A 276 26.51 6.83 8.03
C PRO A 276 26.25 6.39 9.47
N THR A 277 26.64 5.16 9.79
CA THR A 277 26.58 4.60 11.15
C THR A 277 27.92 4.01 11.54
N VAL A 278 28.07 3.59 12.80
CA VAL A 278 29.33 3.03 13.33
C VAL A 278 29.83 1.82 12.55
N HIS A 279 28.91 0.99 12.04
CA HIS A 279 29.25 -0.24 11.33
C HIS A 279 29.13 -0.14 9.80
N GLY A 280 28.87 1.06 9.27
CA GLY A 280 28.70 1.31 7.83
C GLY A 280 27.45 2.12 7.53
N GLU A 281 27.08 2.26 6.27
CA GLU A 281 25.92 3.03 5.87
C GLU A 281 24.62 2.24 6.10
N LYS A 282 23.69 2.87 6.81
CA LYS A 282 22.29 2.43 6.87
C LYS A 282 21.50 3.05 5.73
N ILE A 283 20.76 2.25 4.98
CA ILE A 283 19.92 2.73 3.90
C ILE A 283 18.46 2.43 4.20
N VAL A 284 17.61 3.41 4.00
CA VAL A 284 16.15 3.27 4.05
C VAL A 284 15.57 3.66 2.71
N MET A 285 14.76 2.79 2.14
CA MET A 285 14.06 3.03 0.87
C MET A 285 12.57 3.01 1.12
N ARG A 286 11.90 4.17 0.94
CA ARG A 286 10.45 4.30 1.04
C ARG A 286 9.81 4.09 -0.31
N ILE A 287 8.91 3.13 -0.39
CA ILE A 287 8.20 2.72 -1.62
C ILE A 287 6.85 3.42 -1.66
N SER A 288 6.60 4.19 -2.71
CA SER A 288 5.33 4.87 -2.96
C SER A 288 4.72 4.37 -4.27
N SER A 289 3.46 3.95 -4.24
CA SER A 289 2.69 3.62 -5.44
C SER A 289 1.74 4.77 -5.75
N LYS A 290 1.79 5.30 -6.95
CA LYS A 290 0.92 6.42 -7.38
C LYS A 290 -0.56 6.01 -7.44
N LEU A 291 -0.86 4.74 -7.68
CA LEU A 291 -2.22 4.24 -7.92
C LEU A 291 -3.04 3.94 -6.66
N ASN A 292 -2.43 3.94 -5.47
CA ASN A 292 -3.09 3.43 -4.25
C ASN A 292 -3.60 4.51 -3.29
N LEU A 293 -3.50 5.78 -3.64
CA LEU A 293 -3.87 6.88 -2.75
C LEU A 293 -5.34 7.30 -2.91
N THR A 294 -5.88 7.21 -4.12
CA THR A 294 -7.31 7.40 -4.37
C THR A 294 -8.03 6.05 -4.27
N ARG A 295 -8.82 5.86 -3.23
CA ARG A 295 -9.60 4.64 -3.00
C ARG A 295 -11.08 4.92 -3.15
N ASN A 296 -11.85 3.86 -3.40
CA ASN A 296 -13.29 3.97 -3.22
C ASN A 296 -13.56 4.22 -1.72
N LYS A 297 -14.43 5.17 -1.41
CA LYS A 297 -14.81 5.53 -0.04
C LYS A 297 -15.20 4.31 0.83
N LYS A 298 -15.86 3.30 0.23
CA LYS A 298 -16.21 2.05 0.91
C LYS A 298 -14.98 1.26 1.41
N GLU A 299 -13.81 1.46 0.79
CA GLU A 299 -12.58 0.78 1.16
C GLU A 299 -11.83 1.43 2.33
N LEU A 300 -12.22 2.64 2.74
CA LEU A 300 -11.70 3.30 3.93
C LEU A 300 -11.99 2.49 5.19
N GLY A 301 -13.11 1.74 5.18
CA GLY A 301 -13.53 0.90 6.30
C GLY A 301 -14.44 1.61 7.30
N LEU A 302 -15.02 2.75 6.93
CA LEU A 302 -15.99 3.46 7.77
C LEU A 302 -17.24 2.59 8.01
N PRO A 303 -17.69 2.42 9.25
CA PRO A 303 -19.01 1.90 9.56
C PRO A 303 -20.10 2.75 8.88
N PRO A 304 -21.31 2.21 8.62
CA PRO A 304 -22.37 2.92 7.91
C PRO A 304 -22.77 4.26 8.54
N ASP A 305 -22.87 4.31 9.87
CA ASP A 305 -23.17 5.50 10.66
C ASP A 305 -22.06 6.57 10.55
N GLU A 306 -20.81 6.16 10.63
CA GLU A 306 -19.65 7.05 10.44
C GLU A 306 -19.52 7.51 8.97
N MET A 307 -19.91 6.68 8.03
CA MET A 307 -19.96 7.03 6.60
C MET A 307 -21.01 8.13 6.33
N GLU A 308 -22.16 8.05 6.99
CA GLU A 308 -23.20 9.07 6.88
C GLU A 308 -22.71 10.43 7.40
N ARG A 309 -22.05 10.45 8.58
CA ARG A 309 -21.42 11.65 9.14
C ARG A 309 -20.36 12.23 8.21
N PHE A 310 -19.50 11.37 7.69
CA PHE A 310 -18.46 11.78 6.74
C PHE A 310 -19.07 12.43 5.49
N ASN A 311 -20.15 11.85 4.94
CA ASN A 311 -20.85 12.41 3.80
C ASN A 311 -21.52 13.75 4.13
N HIS A 312 -22.09 13.87 5.31
CA HIS A 312 -22.74 15.11 5.76
C HIS A 312 -21.73 16.26 5.86
N MET A 313 -20.56 15.99 6.44
CA MET A 313 -19.48 16.98 6.49
C MET A 313 -18.97 17.38 5.11
N LEU A 314 -18.81 16.44 4.18
CA LEU A 314 -18.38 16.73 2.81
C LEU A 314 -19.44 17.49 1.97
N ALA A 315 -20.70 17.42 2.36
CA ALA A 315 -21.78 18.18 1.73
C ALA A 315 -21.88 19.63 2.21
N SER A 316 -21.08 20.03 3.21
CA SER A 316 -21.03 21.42 3.68
C SER A 316 -20.52 22.34 2.57
N PRO A 317 -21.22 23.46 2.31
CA PRO A 317 -20.81 24.40 1.25
C PRO A 317 -19.54 25.18 1.60
N PHE A 318 -19.23 25.36 2.87
CA PHE A 318 -18.06 26.06 3.39
C PHE A 318 -17.74 25.57 4.81
N GLY A 319 -16.57 25.96 5.30
CA GLY A 319 -16.10 25.57 6.63
C GLY A 319 -14.81 24.76 6.56
N ILE A 320 -14.35 24.25 7.68
CA ILE A 320 -13.12 23.46 7.80
C ILE A 320 -13.44 22.03 8.23
N ILE A 321 -12.97 21.05 7.47
CA ILE A 321 -12.92 19.65 7.87
C ILE A 321 -11.47 19.29 8.19
N LEU A 322 -11.23 18.80 9.40
CA LEU A 322 -9.89 18.45 9.88
C LEU A 322 -9.75 16.93 10.01
N VAL A 323 -8.70 16.37 9.38
CA VAL A 323 -8.33 14.97 9.56
C VAL A 323 -7.10 14.90 10.45
N THR A 324 -7.16 14.21 11.57
CA THR A 324 -6.07 14.15 12.54
C THR A 324 -5.59 12.73 12.83
N GLY A 325 -4.37 12.63 13.32
CA GLY A 325 -3.73 11.39 13.70
C GLY A 325 -2.21 11.45 13.49
N PRO A 326 -1.45 10.45 13.96
CA PRO A 326 0.00 10.40 13.80
C PRO A 326 0.40 10.18 12.33
N THR A 327 1.69 10.26 12.07
CA THR A 327 2.25 9.92 10.76
C THR A 327 1.94 8.46 10.43
N GLY A 328 1.47 8.22 9.21
CA GLY A 328 1.10 6.86 8.76
C GLY A 328 -0.29 6.38 9.20
N SER A 329 -1.14 7.24 9.79
CA SER A 329 -2.52 6.89 10.12
C SER A 329 -3.48 6.87 8.93
N GLY A 330 -3.03 7.22 7.73
CA GLY A 330 -3.82 7.18 6.50
C GLY A 330 -4.55 8.48 6.15
N LYS A 331 -4.21 9.61 6.79
CA LYS A 331 -4.85 10.93 6.56
C LYS A 331 -4.89 11.32 5.09
N SER A 332 -3.76 11.24 4.39
CA SER A 332 -3.66 11.60 2.97
C SER A 332 -4.60 10.74 2.11
N THR A 333 -4.70 9.44 2.38
CA THR A 333 -5.64 8.55 1.66
C THR A 333 -7.09 8.99 1.87
N THR A 334 -7.48 9.32 3.10
CA THR A 334 -8.83 9.81 3.42
C THR A 334 -9.13 11.13 2.74
N LEU A 335 -8.17 12.07 2.77
CA LEU A 335 -8.31 13.36 2.09
C LEU A 335 -8.40 13.21 0.57
N TYR A 336 -7.52 12.42 -0.04
CA TYR A 336 -7.53 12.19 -1.49
C TYR A 336 -8.80 11.49 -1.94
N THR A 337 -9.31 10.55 -1.14
CA THR A 337 -10.61 9.91 -1.40
C THR A 337 -11.76 10.92 -1.32
N ALA A 338 -11.74 11.82 -0.32
CA ALA A 338 -12.73 12.90 -0.20
C ALA A 338 -12.66 13.86 -1.38
N LEU A 339 -11.47 14.32 -1.76
CA LEU A 339 -11.27 15.22 -2.89
C LEU A 339 -11.71 14.60 -4.21
N SER A 340 -11.39 13.31 -4.44
CA SER A 340 -11.82 12.60 -5.65
C SER A 340 -13.34 12.52 -5.78
N GLU A 341 -14.08 12.44 -4.66
CA GLU A 341 -15.54 12.45 -4.67
C GLU A 341 -16.11 13.84 -4.93
N LEU A 342 -15.47 14.87 -4.40
CA LEU A 342 -15.85 16.27 -4.57
C LEU A 342 -15.43 16.84 -5.94
N ASN A 343 -14.51 16.18 -6.64
CA ASN A 343 -13.98 16.61 -7.92
C ASN A 343 -15.01 16.41 -9.03
N LYS A 344 -15.73 17.47 -9.32
CA LYS A 344 -16.76 17.55 -10.38
C LYS A 344 -16.39 18.67 -11.34
N GLU A 345 -16.87 18.60 -12.57
CA GLU A 345 -16.59 19.57 -13.63
C GLU A 345 -16.89 21.03 -13.22
N ALA A 346 -17.88 21.23 -12.35
CA ALA A 346 -18.34 22.54 -11.88
C ALA A 346 -17.65 23.01 -10.58
N VAL A 347 -16.60 22.32 -10.09
CA VAL A 347 -15.96 22.60 -8.79
C VAL A 347 -14.46 22.83 -9.01
N ASN A 348 -13.97 23.99 -8.60
CA ASN A 348 -12.54 24.30 -8.63
C ASN A 348 -11.85 23.88 -7.34
N ILE A 349 -11.02 22.84 -7.39
CA ILE A 349 -10.26 22.32 -6.25
C ILE A 349 -8.80 22.69 -6.42
N VAL A 350 -8.23 23.33 -5.40
CA VAL A 350 -6.81 23.67 -5.36
C VAL A 350 -6.19 23.15 -4.07
N THR A 351 -5.02 22.50 -4.17
CA THR A 351 -4.31 21.97 -3.01
C THR A 351 -2.94 22.62 -2.82
N VAL A 352 -2.42 22.60 -1.60
CA VAL A 352 -1.01 22.89 -1.28
C VAL A 352 -0.46 21.80 -0.37
N GLU A 353 0.66 21.17 -0.77
CA GLU A 353 1.18 19.93 -0.18
C GLU A 353 2.71 19.93 -0.05
N ASP A 354 3.25 19.15 0.91
CA ASP A 354 4.69 19.01 1.12
C ASP A 354 5.10 17.54 1.39
N PRO A 355 5.36 16.76 0.34
CA PRO A 355 5.11 17.03 -1.08
C PRO A 355 3.73 16.52 -1.56
N VAL A 356 3.39 16.76 -2.82
CA VAL A 356 2.30 16.07 -3.51
C VAL A 356 2.61 14.58 -3.58
N GLU A 357 1.73 13.75 -3.03
CA GLU A 357 1.96 12.29 -2.94
C GLU A 357 1.48 11.55 -4.20
N ALA A 358 0.41 12.02 -4.82
CA ALA A 358 -0.10 11.50 -6.10
C ALA A 358 -0.78 12.61 -6.88
N ASP A 359 -0.69 12.53 -8.19
CA ASP A 359 -1.39 13.40 -9.12
C ASP A 359 -2.86 12.97 -9.23
N ILE A 360 -3.79 13.90 -9.05
CA ILE A 360 -5.23 13.66 -9.17
C ILE A 360 -5.74 14.46 -10.36
N GLU A 361 -6.20 13.76 -11.38
CA GLU A 361 -6.76 14.39 -12.59
C GLU A 361 -7.90 15.34 -12.21
N GLY A 362 -7.88 16.56 -12.74
CA GLY A 362 -8.89 17.60 -12.50
C GLY A 362 -8.66 18.44 -11.24
N ILE A 363 -7.60 18.22 -10.47
CA ILE A 363 -7.24 19.01 -9.28
C ILE A 363 -5.95 19.78 -9.51
N ASN A 364 -5.92 21.06 -9.15
CA ASN A 364 -4.72 21.89 -9.21
C ASN A 364 -3.89 21.72 -7.94
N GLN A 365 -2.80 20.96 -8.01
CA GLN A 365 -1.98 20.63 -6.86
C GLN A 365 -0.69 21.44 -6.83
N VAL A 366 -0.49 22.25 -5.78
CA VAL A 366 0.69 23.07 -5.54
C VAL A 366 1.62 22.36 -4.58
N GLN A 367 2.88 22.18 -4.99
CA GLN A 367 3.91 21.62 -4.11
C GLN A 367 4.72 22.73 -3.45
N VAL A 368 4.86 22.67 -2.12
CA VAL A 368 5.74 23.54 -1.36
C VAL A 368 7.17 23.49 -1.88
N ASN A 369 7.80 24.66 -2.02
CA ASN A 369 9.19 24.80 -2.44
C ASN A 369 9.89 25.91 -1.66
N ASN A 370 10.52 25.53 -0.57
CA ASN A 370 11.21 26.48 0.32
C ASN A 370 12.38 27.21 -0.33
N LYS A 371 12.94 26.70 -1.44
CA LYS A 371 14.05 27.34 -2.17
C LYS A 371 13.62 28.66 -2.84
N VAL A 372 12.33 28.78 -3.15
CA VAL A 372 11.72 29.95 -3.78
C VAL A 372 10.66 30.60 -2.88
N GLU A 373 10.71 30.34 -1.58
CA GLU A 373 9.80 30.87 -0.56
C GLU A 373 8.31 30.53 -0.77
N LEU A 374 8.01 29.49 -1.57
CA LEU A 374 6.67 28.96 -1.74
C LEU A 374 6.36 28.00 -0.57
N ASN A 375 5.91 28.54 0.55
CA ASN A 375 5.47 27.80 1.73
C ASN A 375 3.94 27.71 1.79
N PHE A 376 3.39 27.03 2.79
CA PHE A 376 1.95 26.86 2.96
C PHE A 376 1.20 28.20 3.02
N ALA A 377 1.64 29.14 3.81
CA ALA A 377 0.97 30.43 3.98
C ALA A 377 1.02 31.28 2.71
N SER A 378 2.18 31.34 2.02
CA SER A 378 2.32 32.13 0.78
C SER A 378 1.51 31.53 -0.37
N ALA A 379 1.51 30.19 -0.49
CA ALA A 379 0.69 29.48 -1.46
C ALA A 379 -0.80 29.72 -1.22
N LEU A 380 -1.25 29.56 0.03
CA LEU A 380 -2.65 29.72 0.40
C LEU A 380 -3.19 31.12 0.10
N ARG A 381 -2.42 32.18 0.39
CA ARG A 381 -2.78 33.56 -0.02
C ARG A 381 -2.94 33.71 -1.54
N SER A 382 -2.17 32.96 -2.32
CA SER A 382 -2.28 33.00 -3.78
C SER A 382 -3.47 32.17 -4.27
N ILE A 383 -3.74 31.02 -3.63
CA ILE A 383 -4.88 30.14 -3.93
C ILE A 383 -6.20 30.90 -3.76
N LEU A 384 -6.35 31.72 -2.73
CA LEU A 384 -7.54 32.56 -2.52
C LEU A 384 -7.84 33.57 -3.65
N ARG A 385 -6.92 33.76 -4.59
CA ARG A 385 -7.12 34.59 -5.81
C ARG A 385 -7.27 33.76 -7.07
N GLN A 386 -7.42 32.43 -6.93
CA GLN A 386 -7.60 31.50 -8.03
C GLN A 386 -9.06 31.01 -8.15
N ASP A 387 -10.02 31.73 -7.53
CA ASP A 387 -11.44 31.38 -7.52
C ASP A 387 -11.71 29.92 -7.09
N PRO A 388 -11.15 29.45 -5.95
CA PRO A 388 -11.34 28.08 -5.50
C PRO A 388 -12.71 27.89 -4.82
N ASP A 389 -13.36 26.78 -5.05
CA ASP A 389 -14.51 26.33 -4.24
C ASP A 389 -14.02 25.51 -3.04
N ILE A 390 -13.02 24.66 -3.28
CA ILE A 390 -12.45 23.77 -2.27
C ILE A 390 -10.94 23.95 -2.20
N ILE A 391 -10.45 24.10 -1.00
CA ILE A 391 -9.00 24.26 -0.72
C ILE A 391 -8.54 23.10 0.16
N MET A 392 -7.53 22.34 -0.28
CA MET A 392 -6.87 21.38 0.59
C MET A 392 -5.50 21.90 1.01
N ILE A 393 -5.25 21.90 2.31
CA ILE A 393 -3.96 22.22 2.91
C ILE A 393 -3.39 20.93 3.48
N GLY A 394 -2.24 20.47 2.96
CA GLY A 394 -1.64 19.21 3.35
C GLY A 394 -1.55 19.04 4.86
N GLU A 395 -1.14 20.09 5.56
CA GLU A 395 -1.17 20.16 7.02
C GLU A 395 -1.11 21.61 7.52
N ILE A 396 -1.66 21.85 8.73
CA ILE A 396 -1.55 23.12 9.45
C ILE A 396 -0.57 22.93 10.61
N ARG A 397 0.58 23.63 10.55
CA ARG A 397 1.64 23.53 11.56
C ARG A 397 1.82 24.81 12.39
N ASP A 398 1.41 25.94 11.86
CA ASP A 398 1.70 27.26 12.39
C ASP A 398 0.47 28.16 12.41
N ARG A 399 0.58 29.24 13.21
CA ARG A 399 -0.48 30.22 13.40
C ARG A 399 -0.91 30.92 12.11
N GLU A 400 0.06 31.23 11.23
CA GLU A 400 -0.20 31.98 10.01
C GLU A 400 -1.07 31.18 9.04
N THR A 401 -0.70 29.93 8.79
CA THR A 401 -1.48 28.98 7.97
C THR A 401 -2.85 28.73 8.56
N ALA A 402 -2.95 28.55 9.89
CA ALA A 402 -4.23 28.35 10.59
C ALA A 402 -5.17 29.56 10.43
N ALA A 403 -4.66 30.78 10.62
CA ALA A 403 -5.45 32.00 10.48
C ALA A 403 -6.00 32.19 9.07
N ILE A 404 -5.18 31.93 8.03
CA ILE A 404 -5.61 32.05 6.63
C ILE A 404 -6.64 30.96 6.30
N ALA A 405 -6.46 29.73 6.77
CA ALA A 405 -7.41 28.64 6.57
C ALA A 405 -8.80 28.95 7.17
N VAL A 406 -8.82 29.47 8.40
CA VAL A 406 -10.05 29.92 9.09
C VAL A 406 -10.71 31.07 8.32
N GLN A 407 -9.93 32.07 7.90
CA GLN A 407 -10.46 33.18 7.12
C GLN A 407 -11.07 32.70 5.79
N ALA A 408 -10.40 31.78 5.09
CA ALA A 408 -10.90 31.18 3.86
C ALA A 408 -12.26 30.49 4.07
N SER A 409 -12.39 29.72 5.14
CA SER A 409 -13.63 28.99 5.45
C SER A 409 -14.81 29.91 5.77
N ILE A 410 -14.56 30.99 6.53
CA ILE A 410 -15.58 31.99 6.88
C ILE A 410 -16.00 32.79 5.65
N THR A 411 -15.10 32.97 4.67
CA THR A 411 -15.41 33.69 3.41
C THR A 411 -16.06 32.82 2.34
N GLY A 412 -16.48 31.59 2.67
CA GLY A 412 -17.33 30.78 1.81
C GLY A 412 -16.65 29.59 1.12
N HIS A 413 -15.40 29.26 1.50
CA HIS A 413 -14.68 28.12 0.90
C HIS A 413 -14.76 26.89 1.80
N LEU A 414 -14.85 25.71 1.20
CA LEU A 414 -14.65 24.45 1.93
C LEU A 414 -13.15 24.18 2.04
N VAL A 415 -12.62 24.19 3.26
CA VAL A 415 -11.21 23.92 3.55
C VAL A 415 -11.08 22.52 4.14
N VAL A 416 -10.16 21.71 3.59
CA VAL A 416 -9.86 20.37 4.11
C VAL A 416 -8.39 20.32 4.48
N SER A 417 -8.07 19.91 5.70
CA SER A 417 -6.66 19.90 6.14
C SER A 417 -6.35 18.80 7.13
N THR A 418 -5.05 18.64 7.46
CA THR A 418 -4.62 17.71 8.50
C THR A 418 -3.97 18.41 9.69
N LEU A 419 -4.08 17.75 10.83
CA LEU A 419 -3.38 18.08 12.07
C LEU A 419 -2.75 16.82 12.69
N HIS A 420 -1.90 16.99 13.67
CA HIS A 420 -1.28 15.90 14.42
C HIS A 420 -1.75 15.96 15.89
N THR A 421 -2.94 15.44 16.14
CA THR A 421 -3.51 15.26 17.49
C THR A 421 -4.00 13.82 17.65
N ASN A 422 -4.27 13.41 18.88
CA ASN A 422 -4.59 12.03 19.20
C ASN A 422 -6.08 11.69 19.08
N ASN A 423 -6.97 12.67 19.21
CA ASN A 423 -8.42 12.52 19.12
C ASN A 423 -9.06 13.77 18.49
N ALA A 424 -10.35 13.70 18.24
CA ALA A 424 -11.09 14.77 17.57
C ALA A 424 -11.19 16.05 18.42
N VAL A 425 -11.51 15.92 19.69
CA VAL A 425 -11.64 17.07 20.61
C VAL A 425 -10.31 17.81 20.81
N GLY A 426 -9.21 17.05 20.95
CA GLY A 426 -7.86 17.62 21.07
C GLY A 426 -7.44 18.45 19.86
N THR A 427 -8.07 18.23 18.71
CA THR A 427 -7.82 19.02 17.50
C THR A 427 -8.29 20.46 17.64
N LEU A 428 -9.44 20.68 18.28
CA LEU A 428 -9.97 22.02 18.54
C LEU A 428 -9.04 22.81 19.50
N ASN A 429 -8.58 22.14 20.56
CA ASN A 429 -7.63 22.73 21.49
C ASN A 429 -6.30 23.06 20.79
N ARG A 430 -5.83 22.19 19.89
CA ARG A 430 -4.61 22.45 19.12
C ARG A 430 -4.72 23.68 18.22
N MET A 431 -5.89 23.90 17.61
CA MET A 431 -6.15 25.13 16.84
C MET A 431 -6.08 26.38 17.76
N ALA A 432 -6.67 26.32 18.95
CA ALA A 432 -6.59 27.39 19.92
C ALA A 432 -5.14 27.64 20.40
N ASP A 433 -4.37 26.59 20.66
CA ASP A 433 -2.94 26.68 21.04
C ASP A 433 -2.08 27.33 19.94
N MET A 434 -2.46 27.15 18.68
CA MET A 434 -1.82 27.85 17.55
C MET A 434 -2.23 29.34 17.46
N GLY A 435 -3.08 29.82 18.37
CA GLY A 435 -3.49 31.20 18.45
C GLY A 435 -4.69 31.61 17.61
N VAL A 436 -5.51 30.62 17.23
CA VAL A 436 -6.83 30.87 16.61
C VAL A 436 -7.83 31.14 17.74
N GLU A 437 -8.55 32.23 17.65
CA GLU A 437 -9.59 32.59 18.62
C GLU A 437 -10.71 31.55 18.62
N ARG A 438 -11.19 31.17 19.82
CA ARG A 438 -12.15 30.05 19.95
C ARG A 438 -13.47 30.29 19.22
N TYR A 439 -13.97 31.53 19.19
CA TYR A 439 -15.19 31.86 18.45
C TYR A 439 -14.99 31.64 16.93
N LEU A 440 -13.79 31.90 16.41
CA LEU A 440 -13.47 31.63 15.02
C LEU A 440 -13.40 30.11 14.72
N ILE A 441 -12.90 29.31 15.68
CA ILE A 441 -12.91 27.85 15.58
C ILE A 441 -14.36 27.35 15.56
N ALA A 442 -15.20 27.86 16.47
CA ALA A 442 -16.60 27.51 16.58
C ALA A 442 -17.38 27.78 15.28
N ASP A 443 -17.12 28.92 14.64
CA ASP A 443 -17.78 29.33 13.40
C ASP A 443 -17.23 28.65 12.15
N SER A 444 -15.98 28.23 12.16
CA SER A 444 -15.30 27.72 10.97
C SER A 444 -15.29 26.20 10.88
N VAL A 445 -15.17 25.46 12.00
CA VAL A 445 -14.99 24.00 11.96
C VAL A 445 -16.33 23.28 11.79
N VAL A 446 -16.49 22.57 10.70
CA VAL A 446 -17.64 21.69 10.39
C VAL A 446 -17.52 20.36 11.14
N GLY A 447 -16.31 19.83 11.20
CA GLY A 447 -16.06 18.57 11.90
C GLY A 447 -14.61 18.14 11.88
N VAL A 448 -14.33 17.14 12.70
CA VAL A 448 -13.01 16.57 12.88
C VAL A 448 -13.06 15.05 12.77
N ILE A 449 -12.12 14.48 12.03
CA ILE A 449 -11.96 13.04 11.83
C ILE A 449 -10.64 12.63 12.45
N ALA A 450 -10.64 12.01 13.62
CA ALA A 450 -9.46 11.36 14.15
C ALA A 450 -9.35 9.95 13.58
N GLN A 451 -8.15 9.56 13.16
CA GLN A 451 -7.90 8.34 12.41
C GLN A 451 -6.65 7.61 12.87
N ARG A 452 -6.76 6.27 12.94
CA ARG A 452 -5.67 5.32 13.14
C ARG A 452 -5.77 4.21 12.11
N LEU A 453 -4.67 3.52 11.83
CA LEU A 453 -4.66 2.29 11.06
C LEU A 453 -4.36 1.11 11.95
N VAL A 454 -5.18 0.06 11.85
CA VAL A 454 -4.94 -1.24 12.47
C VAL A 454 -4.72 -2.30 11.39
N ARG A 455 -3.91 -3.31 11.70
CA ARG A 455 -3.70 -4.43 10.79
C ARG A 455 -4.95 -5.32 10.77
N LYS A 456 -5.36 -5.74 9.59
CA LYS A 456 -6.45 -6.71 9.43
C LYS A 456 -5.93 -8.11 9.67
N LEU A 457 -6.66 -8.89 10.45
CA LEU A 457 -6.37 -10.32 10.59
C LEU A 457 -6.45 -11.02 9.23
N CYS A 458 -5.53 -11.92 8.98
CA CYS A 458 -5.51 -12.71 7.76
C CYS A 458 -6.76 -13.60 7.69
N SER A 459 -7.53 -13.45 6.62
CA SER A 459 -8.77 -14.24 6.42
C SER A 459 -8.53 -15.74 6.30
N HIS A 460 -7.30 -16.14 5.89
CA HIS A 460 -6.94 -17.55 5.68
C HIS A 460 -6.48 -18.27 6.94
N CYS A 461 -5.94 -17.55 7.92
CA CYS A 461 -5.33 -18.23 9.07
C CYS A 461 -5.79 -17.71 10.44
N LYS A 462 -6.66 -16.69 10.51
CA LYS A 462 -7.20 -16.26 11.80
C LYS A 462 -7.97 -17.40 12.47
N LYS A 463 -7.81 -17.55 13.77
CA LYS A 463 -8.55 -18.54 14.57
C LYS A 463 -9.40 -17.83 15.59
N MET A 464 -10.63 -18.30 15.73
CA MET A 464 -11.52 -17.87 16.79
C MET A 464 -11.16 -18.57 18.09
N ARG A 465 -11.17 -17.85 19.20
CA ARG A 465 -11.01 -18.39 20.55
C ARG A 465 -11.84 -17.60 21.56
N PRO A 466 -12.16 -18.18 22.71
CA PRO A 466 -12.76 -17.43 23.81
C PRO A 466 -11.82 -16.31 24.28
N ALA A 467 -12.40 -15.15 24.61
CA ALA A 467 -11.68 -14.04 25.19
C ALA A 467 -11.28 -14.33 26.63
N THR A 468 -10.07 -13.96 27.04
CA THR A 468 -9.63 -14.01 28.42
C THR A 468 -10.37 -12.99 29.28
N SER A 469 -10.34 -13.15 30.61
CA SER A 469 -10.96 -12.17 31.53
C SER A 469 -10.37 -10.79 31.41
N GLU A 470 -9.08 -10.67 31.08
CA GLU A 470 -8.40 -9.40 30.84
C GLU A 470 -8.87 -8.75 29.52
N GLU A 471 -8.95 -9.53 28.45
CA GLU A 471 -9.47 -9.06 27.17
C GLU A 471 -10.93 -8.59 27.28
N LYS A 472 -11.77 -9.31 28.00
CA LYS A 472 -13.16 -8.89 28.26
C LYS A 472 -13.22 -7.53 28.96
N ARG A 473 -12.36 -7.27 29.97
CA ARG A 473 -12.27 -5.97 30.62
C ARG A 473 -11.83 -4.86 29.64
N VAL A 474 -10.84 -5.17 28.81
CA VAL A 474 -10.36 -4.23 27.78
C VAL A 474 -11.47 -3.90 26.78
N LEU A 475 -12.25 -4.89 26.40
CA LEU A 475 -13.41 -4.77 25.49
C LEU A 475 -14.66 -4.19 26.18
N ARG A 476 -14.60 -3.85 27.47
CA ARG A 476 -15.74 -3.35 28.29
C ARG A 476 -16.92 -4.33 28.32
N MET A 477 -16.62 -5.63 28.23
CA MET A 477 -17.62 -6.71 28.29
C MET A 477 -17.69 -7.31 29.69
N ASN A 478 -18.85 -7.87 30.02
CA ASN A 478 -19.00 -8.59 31.28
C ASN A 478 -18.10 -9.83 31.26
N THR A 479 -17.37 -10.05 32.36
CA THR A 479 -16.46 -11.22 32.48
C THR A 479 -17.17 -12.56 32.44
N GLN A 480 -18.47 -12.59 32.73
CA GLN A 480 -19.29 -13.80 32.69
C GLN A 480 -19.92 -14.08 31.31
N GLU A 481 -19.93 -13.12 30.38
CA GLU A 481 -20.44 -13.33 29.03
C GLU A 481 -19.45 -14.17 28.21
N GLU A 482 -19.97 -15.04 27.36
CA GLU A 482 -19.16 -15.76 26.38
C GLU A 482 -18.86 -14.83 25.22
N VAL A 483 -17.63 -14.33 25.15
CA VAL A 483 -17.14 -13.44 24.10
C VAL A 483 -16.02 -14.15 23.35
N ASN A 484 -16.14 -14.20 22.03
CA ASN A 484 -15.11 -14.74 21.16
C ASN A 484 -14.29 -13.62 20.53
N VAL A 485 -12.99 -13.83 20.44
CA VAL A 485 -12.02 -12.98 19.74
C VAL A 485 -11.23 -13.81 18.74
N TYR A 486 -10.51 -13.13 17.87
CA TYR A 486 -9.70 -13.80 16.85
C TYR A 486 -8.22 -13.49 17.05
N GLU A 487 -7.38 -14.49 16.81
CA GLU A 487 -5.93 -14.39 16.93
C GLU A 487 -5.22 -14.60 15.58
N PRO A 488 -4.07 -13.91 15.38
CA PRO A 488 -3.23 -14.11 14.20
C PRO A 488 -2.42 -15.41 14.34
N CYS A 489 -2.49 -16.31 13.35
CA CYS A 489 -1.73 -17.57 13.38
C CYS A 489 -0.50 -17.55 12.47
N GLY A 490 -0.60 -16.91 11.31
CA GLY A 490 0.44 -16.95 10.29
C GLY A 490 0.26 -18.08 9.29
N CYS A 491 0.38 -17.77 8.00
CA CYS A 491 0.39 -18.72 6.89
C CYS A 491 1.16 -18.13 5.71
N ASP A 492 1.38 -18.90 4.66
CA ASP A 492 2.11 -18.43 3.46
C ASP A 492 1.43 -17.23 2.80
N PHE A 493 0.10 -17.13 2.84
CA PHE A 493 -0.65 -15.99 2.31
C PHE A 493 -0.27 -14.65 2.95
N CYS A 494 -0.17 -14.62 4.27
CA CYS A 494 0.23 -13.42 5.02
C CYS A 494 1.74 -13.35 5.28
N SER A 495 2.56 -14.16 4.61
CA SER A 495 4.01 -14.27 4.87
C SER A 495 4.32 -14.50 6.34
N HIS A 496 3.56 -15.38 6.99
CA HIS A 496 3.64 -15.79 8.40
C HIS A 496 3.41 -14.67 9.42
N THR A 497 2.86 -13.51 9.00
CA THR A 497 2.60 -12.40 9.92
C THR A 497 1.30 -12.53 10.71
N GLY A 498 0.36 -13.35 10.25
CA GLY A 498 -1.00 -13.44 10.79
C GLY A 498 -1.92 -12.28 10.38
N TYR A 499 -1.41 -11.28 9.67
CA TYR A 499 -2.13 -10.08 9.24
C TYR A 499 -2.00 -9.86 7.74
N TYR A 500 -3.01 -9.22 7.13
CA TYR A 500 -2.98 -8.88 5.72
C TYR A 500 -3.74 -7.59 5.43
N GLY A 501 -2.99 -6.52 5.18
CA GLY A 501 -3.51 -5.19 4.94
C GLY A 501 -3.90 -4.46 6.22
N ARG A 502 -4.33 -3.22 6.05
CA ARG A 502 -4.73 -2.31 7.13
C ARG A 502 -6.13 -1.80 6.87
N ILE A 503 -6.80 -1.36 7.93
CA ILE A 503 -8.11 -0.69 7.88
C ILE A 503 -8.08 0.53 8.78
N GLY A 504 -8.81 1.57 8.41
CA GLY A 504 -8.96 2.77 9.22
C GLY A 504 -9.88 2.51 10.42
N VAL A 505 -9.48 2.99 11.58
CA VAL A 505 -10.35 3.17 12.75
C VAL A 505 -10.57 4.67 12.87
N PHE A 506 -11.82 5.08 12.95
CA PHE A 506 -12.21 6.48 12.90
C PHE A 506 -12.91 6.91 14.18
N GLU A 507 -12.82 8.18 14.48
CA GLU A 507 -13.60 8.91 15.47
C GLU A 507 -14.03 10.20 14.77
N ILE A 508 -15.33 10.32 14.44
CA ILE A 508 -15.87 11.43 13.67
C ILE A 508 -16.75 12.30 14.57
N MET A 509 -16.30 13.54 14.76
CA MET A 509 -17.01 14.56 15.51
C MET A 509 -17.54 15.63 14.54
N GLU A 510 -18.85 15.71 14.40
CA GLU A 510 -19.50 16.85 13.75
C GLU A 510 -19.70 17.96 14.77
N VAL A 511 -19.44 19.20 14.37
CA VAL A 511 -19.62 20.38 15.22
C VAL A 511 -21.07 20.87 15.06
N ASN A 512 -21.93 20.43 15.98
CA ASN A 512 -23.31 20.92 16.12
C ASN A 512 -23.37 22.18 16.98
N ASP A 513 -24.56 22.73 17.16
CA ASP A 513 -24.75 23.98 17.90
C ASP A 513 -24.28 23.88 19.36
N GLU A 514 -24.56 22.75 20.05
CA GLU A 514 -24.10 22.52 21.43
C GLU A 514 -22.56 22.52 21.53
N ILE A 515 -21.89 21.83 20.61
CA ILE A 515 -20.42 21.77 20.56
C ILE A 515 -19.85 23.16 20.20
N ARG A 516 -20.51 23.87 19.27
CA ARG A 516 -20.12 25.23 18.86
C ARG A 516 -20.15 26.20 20.05
N ASP A 517 -21.23 26.19 20.83
CA ASP A 517 -21.38 27.01 22.00
C ASP A 517 -20.29 26.70 23.05
N LEU A 518 -20.07 25.40 23.31
CA LEU A 518 -19.00 24.98 24.24
C LEU A 518 -17.59 25.40 23.76
N ILE A 519 -17.31 25.36 22.45
CA ILE A 519 -16.02 25.86 21.92
C ILE A 519 -15.89 27.36 22.18
N ALA A 520 -16.94 28.14 21.86
CA ALA A 520 -16.95 29.60 22.02
C ALA A 520 -16.81 30.03 23.48
N GLU A 521 -17.46 29.32 24.41
CA GLU A 521 -17.44 29.56 25.85
C GLU A 521 -16.21 29.02 26.57
N ASN A 522 -15.26 28.44 25.82
CA ASN A 522 -14.05 27.83 26.39
C ASN A 522 -14.34 26.62 27.28
N GLY A 523 -15.31 25.80 26.89
CA GLY A 523 -15.65 24.55 27.56
C GLY A 523 -14.46 23.59 27.70
N THR A 524 -14.48 22.78 28.74
CA THR A 524 -13.43 21.78 29.00
C THR A 524 -13.42 20.66 27.99
N THR A 525 -12.29 19.97 27.88
CA THR A 525 -12.16 18.79 26.99
C THR A 525 -13.21 17.72 27.31
N GLU A 526 -13.52 17.50 28.60
CA GLU A 526 -14.51 16.53 29.08
C GLU A 526 -15.94 16.92 28.69
N GLU A 527 -16.25 18.24 28.74
CA GLU A 527 -17.58 18.75 28.32
C GLU A 527 -17.76 18.56 26.81
N LEU A 528 -16.77 18.95 26.01
CA LEU A 528 -16.75 18.74 24.56
C LEU A 528 -16.86 17.27 24.18
N GLU A 529 -16.10 16.38 24.84
CA GLU A 529 -16.17 14.94 24.59
C GLU A 529 -17.56 14.38 24.94
N ARG A 530 -18.15 14.84 26.04
CA ARG A 530 -19.49 14.43 26.47
C ARG A 530 -20.54 14.87 25.45
N ALA A 531 -20.52 16.12 25.01
CA ALA A 531 -21.42 16.64 24.01
C ALA A 531 -21.28 15.89 22.67
N ALA A 532 -20.04 15.65 22.25
CA ALA A 532 -19.78 14.88 21.04
C ALA A 532 -20.31 13.43 21.11
N ARG A 533 -20.12 12.76 22.27
CA ARG A 533 -20.68 11.42 22.49
C ARG A 533 -22.21 11.42 22.53
N ASN A 534 -22.83 12.42 23.15
CA ASN A 534 -24.28 12.59 23.19
C ASN A 534 -24.86 12.79 21.78
N SER A 535 -24.10 13.45 20.89
CA SER A 535 -24.45 13.58 19.46
C SER A 535 -24.17 12.29 18.66
N GLY A 536 -23.73 11.23 19.32
CA GLY A 536 -23.49 9.91 18.71
C GLY A 536 -22.07 9.70 18.19
N MET A 537 -21.09 10.55 18.53
CA MET A 537 -19.68 10.27 18.22
C MET A 537 -19.23 8.98 18.90
N ARG A 538 -18.64 8.08 18.14
CA ARG A 538 -17.97 6.88 18.65
C ARG A 538 -16.47 7.14 18.71
N THR A 539 -15.84 6.80 19.83
CA THR A 539 -14.40 6.97 19.95
C THR A 539 -13.63 5.94 19.12
N LEU A 540 -12.34 6.21 18.87
CA LEU A 540 -11.43 5.24 18.26
C LEU A 540 -11.49 3.88 18.96
N ARG A 541 -11.62 3.87 20.30
CA ARG A 541 -11.74 2.65 21.09
C ARG A 541 -13.04 1.91 20.84
N ASP A 542 -14.18 2.62 20.78
CA ASP A 542 -15.49 2.01 20.56
C ASP A 542 -15.59 1.35 19.18
N ASN A 543 -15.07 2.02 18.15
CA ASN A 543 -14.96 1.46 16.80
C ASN A 543 -13.94 0.31 16.72
N GLY A 544 -12.80 0.44 17.41
CA GLY A 544 -11.82 -0.63 17.53
C GLY A 544 -12.38 -1.89 18.18
N ILE A 545 -13.18 -1.76 19.24
CA ILE A 545 -13.88 -2.89 19.88
C ILE A 545 -14.81 -3.60 18.88
N SER A 546 -15.57 -2.86 18.08
CA SER A 546 -16.42 -3.46 17.04
C SER A 546 -15.61 -4.30 16.06
N TYR A 547 -14.40 -3.83 15.66
CA TYR A 547 -13.53 -4.55 14.73
C TYR A 547 -12.90 -5.80 15.36
N VAL A 548 -12.66 -5.81 16.65
CA VAL A 548 -12.22 -7.02 17.37
C VAL A 548 -13.32 -8.06 17.40
N LEU A 549 -14.54 -7.67 17.78
CA LEU A 549 -15.67 -8.57 17.91
C LEU A 549 -16.09 -9.22 16.60
N ASN A 550 -15.99 -8.50 15.48
CA ASN A 550 -16.29 -9.06 14.15
C ASN A 550 -15.08 -9.78 13.50
N GLY A 551 -13.94 -9.85 14.20
CA GLY A 551 -12.75 -10.54 13.71
C GLY A 551 -12.03 -9.85 12.57
N THR A 552 -12.16 -8.54 12.45
CA THR A 552 -11.41 -7.70 11.49
C THR A 552 -9.98 -7.49 11.98
N THR A 553 -9.79 -7.23 13.28
CA THR A 553 -8.47 -7.03 13.89
C THR A 553 -8.34 -7.80 15.19
N SER A 554 -7.15 -7.80 15.80
CA SER A 554 -6.90 -8.41 17.09
C SER A 554 -7.06 -7.40 18.25
N VAL A 555 -7.21 -7.91 19.47
CA VAL A 555 -7.22 -7.08 20.70
C VAL A 555 -5.94 -6.25 20.81
N GLU A 556 -4.78 -6.86 20.51
CA GLU A 556 -3.47 -6.20 20.56
C GLU A 556 -3.40 -4.97 19.62
N GLU A 557 -3.85 -5.11 18.39
CA GLU A 557 -3.84 -4.01 17.41
C GLU A 557 -4.81 -2.88 17.81
N MET A 558 -5.98 -3.25 18.31
CA MET A 558 -6.96 -2.26 18.81
C MET A 558 -6.38 -1.47 19.98
N LEU A 559 -5.71 -2.14 20.93
CA LEU A 559 -5.06 -1.47 22.05
C LEU A 559 -3.99 -0.48 21.58
N LYS A 560 -3.12 -0.86 20.65
CA LYS A 560 -2.13 0.06 20.06
C LYS A 560 -2.78 1.32 19.51
N ALA A 561 -3.89 1.18 18.79
CA ALA A 561 -4.60 2.32 18.19
C ALA A 561 -5.33 3.20 19.22
N SER A 562 -5.66 2.69 20.40
CA SER A 562 -6.43 3.41 21.43
C SER A 562 -5.58 4.02 22.54
N TYR A 563 -4.29 3.65 22.66
CA TYR A 563 -3.37 4.19 23.68
C TYR A 563 -2.34 5.18 23.11
N GLU A 564 -2.17 5.26 21.80
CA GLU A 564 -1.35 6.27 21.14
C GLU A 564 -2.19 7.55 20.90
#